data_50413512610eec84e684edc2bddc7c48
#
_entry.id   50413512610eec84e684edc2bddc7c48
#
_cell.length_a   1.000
_cell.length_b   1.000
_cell.length_c   1.000
_cell.angle_alpha   90.00
_cell.angle_beta   90.00
_cell.angle_gamma   90.00
#
_symmetry.space_group_name_H-M   'P 1'
#
loop_
_entity.id
_entity.type
_entity.pdbx_description
1 polymer ?
#
loop_
_entity_poly.entity_id
_entity_poly.type
_entity_poly.pdbx_seq_one_letter_code
_entity_poly.pdbx_strand_id
1 'polypeptide(L)'
;MAKIVQVPARAVVSHGVNPTARFLLRLGISPNAVTIAGTIGVLAGAWLGATGHLFWGTWVVTACALTDVLDGTMARMRGGSGKFGALLDSSMDRIADGAVFGAVVFYMATQGNPYGGTAAALISLTAGQVVSYVKARAQSLGLNADVCLAERFERLVILGVGGLLGSAGLEWGLPAALWVLAVLSVITVFQRLIHAARTEPAPGADGGPAADAAPATDAGLAADGGPAADAGLAAGTASPSGGDAPAAASTPEPS
;
A
#
# COMPACT_ATOMS: atom_id res chain seq x y z
N MET A 1 21.29 16.32 -5.21
CA MET A 1 21.51 16.63 -3.77
C MET A 1 21.06 15.51 -2.80
N ALA A 2 20.65 14.34 -3.27
CA ALA A 2 20.11 13.25 -2.43
C ALA A 2 21.14 12.36 -1.72
N LYS A 3 22.46 12.54 -1.91
CA LYS A 3 23.49 11.65 -1.34
C LYS A 3 23.96 11.99 0.07
N ILE A 4 23.67 13.19 0.57
CA ILE A 4 24.21 13.66 1.87
C ILE A 4 23.41 13.11 3.06
N VAL A 5 22.12 12.82 2.88
CA VAL A 5 21.24 12.30 3.96
C VAL A 5 21.28 10.76 4.07
N GLN A 6 21.75 10.04 3.06
CA GLN A 6 21.76 8.58 3.06
C GLN A 6 22.84 7.94 3.95
N VAL A 7 23.92 8.63 4.27
CA VAL A 7 25.03 8.07 5.05
C VAL A 7 24.70 7.89 6.53
N PRO A 8 24.10 8.89 7.23
CA PRO A 8 23.71 8.70 8.63
C PRO A 8 22.55 7.71 8.82
N ALA A 9 21.60 7.67 7.87
CA ALA A 9 20.46 6.72 7.92
C ALA A 9 20.93 5.26 7.86
N ARG A 10 21.92 4.93 7.04
CA ARG A 10 22.51 3.58 6.97
C ARG A 10 23.19 3.17 8.26
N ALA A 11 23.86 4.09 8.97
CA ALA A 11 24.49 3.81 10.25
C ALA A 11 23.48 3.54 11.36
N VAL A 12 22.38 4.30 11.42
CA VAL A 12 21.29 4.07 12.38
C VAL A 12 20.60 2.73 12.11
N VAL A 13 20.35 2.39 10.84
CA VAL A 13 19.77 1.10 10.43
C VAL A 13 20.68 -0.07 10.82
N SER A 14 22.01 0.07 10.68
CA SER A 14 22.92 -1.02 10.97
C SER A 14 23.07 -1.29 12.48
N HIS A 15 23.04 -0.26 13.33
CA HIS A 15 23.32 -0.39 14.77
C HIS A 15 22.08 -0.59 15.63
N GLY A 16 20.91 -0.06 15.24
CA GLY A 16 19.66 -0.13 16.01
C GLY A 16 18.65 -1.11 15.43
N VAL A 17 18.35 -1.00 14.14
CA VAL A 17 17.26 -1.75 13.49
C VAL A 17 17.61 -3.21 13.29
N ASN A 18 18.86 -3.53 12.90
CA ASN A 18 19.29 -4.90 12.64
C ASN A 18 19.22 -5.82 13.87
N PRO A 19 19.69 -5.43 15.07
CA PRO A 19 19.56 -6.30 16.24
C PRO A 19 18.11 -6.49 16.66
N THR A 20 17.28 -5.45 16.59
CA THR A 20 15.85 -5.54 16.88
C THR A 20 15.13 -6.46 15.90
N ALA A 21 15.40 -6.33 14.59
CA ALA A 21 14.85 -7.21 13.56
C ALA A 21 15.23 -8.68 13.80
N ARG A 22 16.51 -8.96 14.13
CA ARG A 22 16.95 -10.33 14.47
C ARG A 22 16.27 -10.87 15.72
N PHE A 23 16.09 -10.03 16.73
CA PHE A 23 15.42 -10.43 17.97
C PHE A 23 13.95 -10.81 17.71
N LEU A 24 13.21 -9.99 16.97
CA LEU A 24 11.81 -10.27 16.59
C LEU A 24 11.71 -11.55 15.75
N LEU A 25 12.65 -11.76 14.81
CA LEU A 25 12.69 -12.98 14.00
C LEU A 25 12.97 -14.23 14.85
N ARG A 26 13.81 -14.12 15.88
CA ARG A 26 14.06 -15.23 16.83
C ARG A 26 12.83 -15.58 17.69
N LEU A 27 11.98 -14.57 17.98
CA LEU A 27 10.70 -14.78 18.67
C LEU A 27 9.62 -15.36 17.74
N GLY A 28 9.93 -15.63 16.47
CA GLY A 28 8.98 -16.16 15.49
C GLY A 28 8.01 -15.12 14.90
N ILE A 29 8.21 -13.83 15.21
CA ILE A 29 7.35 -12.76 14.68
C ILE A 29 7.62 -12.60 13.18
N SER A 30 6.55 -12.57 12.38
CA SER A 30 6.67 -12.39 10.94
C SER A 30 6.78 -10.89 10.57
N PRO A 31 7.46 -10.52 9.45
CA PRO A 31 7.46 -9.15 8.95
C PRO A 31 6.04 -8.60 8.78
N ASN A 32 5.13 -9.38 8.20
CA ASN A 32 3.74 -9.00 8.00
C ASN A 32 3.00 -8.64 9.30
N ALA A 33 3.31 -9.34 10.40
CA ALA A 33 2.72 -9.02 11.71
C ALA A 33 3.21 -7.66 12.22
N VAL A 34 4.47 -7.30 11.96
CA VAL A 34 5.04 -5.99 12.32
C VAL A 34 4.39 -4.88 11.48
N THR A 35 4.22 -5.09 10.17
CA THR A 35 3.51 -4.15 9.28
C THR A 35 2.09 -3.88 9.78
N ILE A 36 1.32 -4.94 10.08
CA ILE A 36 -0.05 -4.80 10.59
C ILE A 36 -0.07 -4.07 11.94
N ALA A 37 0.80 -4.45 12.86
CA ALA A 37 0.87 -3.82 14.19
C ALA A 37 1.26 -2.34 14.08
N GLY A 38 2.23 -2.00 13.22
CA GLY A 38 2.62 -0.63 12.90
C GLY A 38 1.46 0.18 12.36
N THR A 39 0.71 -0.38 11.40
CA THR A 39 -0.47 0.28 10.83
C THR A 39 -1.55 0.53 11.90
N ILE A 40 -1.84 -0.44 12.76
CA ILE A 40 -2.79 -0.26 13.89
C ILE A 40 -2.32 0.89 14.79
N GLY A 41 -1.02 0.95 15.09
CA GLY A 41 -0.45 2.05 15.86
C GLY A 41 -0.59 3.41 15.16
N VAL A 42 -0.38 3.47 13.83
CA VAL A 42 -0.62 4.69 13.05
C VAL A 42 -2.10 5.11 13.11
N LEU A 43 -3.04 4.16 13.00
CA LEU A 43 -4.47 4.44 13.15
C LEU A 43 -4.82 5.03 14.53
N ALA A 44 -4.23 4.47 15.59
CA ALA A 44 -4.41 4.99 16.95
C ALA A 44 -3.82 6.42 17.10
N GLY A 45 -2.64 6.66 16.54
CA GLY A 45 -2.03 8.00 16.53
C GLY A 45 -2.83 9.00 15.71
N ALA A 46 -3.37 8.58 14.57
CA ALA A 46 -4.25 9.40 13.74
C ALA A 46 -5.53 9.78 14.50
N TRP A 47 -6.13 8.83 15.22
CA TRP A 47 -7.31 9.10 16.06
C TRP A 47 -6.99 10.11 17.18
N LEU A 48 -5.84 9.98 17.84
CA LEU A 48 -5.38 10.99 18.83
C LEU A 48 -5.25 12.37 18.20
N GLY A 49 -4.68 12.47 16.99
CA GLY A 49 -4.57 13.73 16.25
C GLY A 49 -5.95 14.32 15.91
N ALA A 50 -6.88 13.49 15.46
CA ALA A 50 -8.25 13.89 15.12
C ALA A 50 -9.01 14.46 16.36
N THR A 51 -8.74 13.91 17.53
CA THR A 51 -9.35 14.37 18.82
C THR A 51 -8.63 15.56 19.46
N GLY A 52 -7.68 16.18 18.77
CA GLY A 52 -6.98 17.39 19.23
C GLY A 52 -5.69 17.14 20.01
N HIS A 53 -5.32 15.89 20.25
CA HIS A 53 -4.07 15.53 20.92
C HIS A 53 -2.89 15.49 19.94
N LEU A 54 -2.64 16.60 19.22
CA LEU A 54 -1.66 16.68 18.13
C LEU A 54 -0.26 16.22 18.54
N PHE A 55 0.19 16.62 19.72
CA PHE A 55 1.51 16.24 20.23
C PHE A 55 1.65 14.72 20.33
N TRP A 56 0.76 14.06 21.03
CA TRP A 56 0.79 12.61 21.20
C TRP A 56 0.51 11.87 19.91
N GLY A 57 -0.46 12.36 19.11
CA GLY A 57 -0.78 11.80 17.81
C GLY A 57 0.45 11.79 16.87
N THR A 58 1.18 12.92 16.81
CA THR A 58 2.40 13.04 16.00
C THR A 58 3.48 12.05 16.44
N TRP A 59 3.74 11.94 17.74
CA TRP A 59 4.77 11.01 18.24
C TRP A 59 4.39 9.55 18.01
N VAL A 60 3.14 9.17 18.25
CA VAL A 60 2.66 7.80 18.00
C VAL A 60 2.75 7.46 16.51
N VAL A 61 2.26 8.33 15.62
CA VAL A 61 2.38 8.12 14.17
C VAL A 61 3.83 8.00 13.74
N THR A 62 4.72 8.87 14.22
CA THR A 62 6.14 8.84 13.87
C THR A 62 6.81 7.55 14.35
N ALA A 63 6.58 7.16 15.60
CA ALA A 63 7.14 5.93 16.16
C ALA A 63 6.66 4.68 15.41
N CYS A 64 5.36 4.62 15.07
CA CYS A 64 4.79 3.50 14.32
C CYS A 64 5.21 3.50 12.85
N ALA A 65 5.41 4.66 12.21
CA ALA A 65 5.94 4.74 10.86
C ALA A 65 7.39 4.24 10.76
N LEU A 66 8.18 4.32 11.84
CA LEU A 66 9.51 3.74 11.89
C LEU A 66 9.50 2.20 11.88
N THR A 67 8.39 1.55 12.20
CA THR A 67 8.26 0.09 12.11
C THR A 67 8.36 -0.42 10.67
N ASP A 68 8.05 0.39 9.67
CA ASP A 68 8.23 0.04 8.25
C ASP A 68 9.70 -0.21 7.88
N VAL A 69 10.63 0.49 8.54
CA VAL A 69 12.07 0.23 8.35
C VAL A 69 12.44 -1.13 8.96
N LEU A 70 11.76 -1.49 10.04
CA LEU A 70 12.00 -2.73 10.78
C LEU A 70 11.47 -3.95 10.02
N ASP A 71 10.21 -3.94 9.56
CA ASP A 71 9.62 -5.05 8.81
C ASP A 71 10.28 -5.26 7.45
N GLY A 72 10.63 -4.19 6.74
CA GLY A 72 11.43 -4.25 5.52
C GLY A 72 12.82 -4.86 5.75
N THR A 73 13.45 -4.59 6.90
CA THR A 73 14.73 -5.20 7.28
C THR A 73 14.55 -6.68 7.63
N MET A 74 13.49 -7.03 8.37
CA MET A 74 13.14 -8.41 8.69
C MET A 74 12.84 -9.23 7.42
N ALA A 75 12.12 -8.65 6.46
CA ALA A 75 11.83 -9.28 5.17
C ALA A 75 13.13 -9.58 4.40
N ARG A 76 14.04 -8.60 4.30
CA ARG A 76 15.37 -8.80 3.66
C ARG A 76 16.18 -9.89 4.33
N MET A 77 16.16 -10.00 5.66
CA MET A 77 16.88 -11.05 6.42
C MET A 77 16.29 -12.45 6.17
N ARG A 78 15.03 -12.56 5.74
CA ARG A 78 14.38 -13.83 5.38
C ARG A 78 14.50 -14.20 3.89
N GLY A 79 15.24 -13.43 3.10
CA GLY A 79 15.41 -13.66 1.66
C GLY A 79 14.41 -12.89 0.79
N GLY A 80 13.73 -11.90 1.34
CA GLY A 80 12.79 -11.01 0.66
C GLY A 80 11.34 -11.18 1.13
N SER A 81 10.51 -10.18 0.82
CA SER A 81 9.06 -10.29 0.99
C SER A 81 8.47 -11.07 -0.18
N GLY A 82 7.66 -12.11 0.09
CA GLY A 82 6.90 -12.77 -0.97
C GLY A 82 5.92 -11.76 -1.64
N LYS A 83 5.34 -12.15 -2.80
CA LYS A 83 4.38 -11.31 -3.53
C LYS A 83 3.24 -10.76 -2.66
N PHE A 84 2.70 -11.61 -1.78
CA PHE A 84 1.66 -11.19 -0.82
C PHE A 84 2.19 -10.20 0.21
N GLY A 85 3.41 -10.39 0.74
CA GLY A 85 4.01 -9.46 1.69
C GLY A 85 4.20 -8.06 1.10
N ALA A 86 4.66 -7.97 -0.15
CA ALA A 86 4.80 -6.70 -0.85
C ALA A 86 3.45 -6.02 -1.12
N LEU A 87 2.42 -6.80 -1.47
CA LEU A 87 1.05 -6.29 -1.63
C LEU A 87 0.49 -5.78 -0.29
N LEU A 88 0.65 -6.56 0.78
CA LEU A 88 0.19 -6.19 2.12
C LEU A 88 0.85 -4.89 2.58
N ASP A 89 2.17 -4.80 2.50
CA ASP A 89 2.95 -3.61 2.87
C ASP A 89 2.44 -2.36 2.12
N SER A 90 2.38 -2.43 0.79
CA SER A 90 1.88 -1.31 0.00
C SER A 90 0.43 -0.93 0.29
N SER A 91 -0.43 -1.89 0.65
CA SER A 91 -1.83 -1.63 1.01
C SER A 91 -1.94 -0.99 2.39
N MET A 92 -1.19 -1.50 3.38
CA MET A 92 -1.15 -0.95 4.73
C MET A 92 -0.61 0.49 4.73
N ASP A 93 0.37 0.77 3.88
CA ASP A 93 0.86 2.12 3.62
C ASP A 93 -0.25 3.09 3.16
N ARG A 94 -1.12 2.63 2.24
CA ARG A 94 -2.25 3.47 1.76
C ARG A 94 -3.27 3.71 2.85
N ILE A 95 -3.57 2.69 3.65
CA ILE A 95 -4.49 2.79 4.79
C ILE A 95 -3.92 3.77 5.83
N ALA A 96 -2.64 3.63 6.18
CA ALA A 96 -1.96 4.50 7.13
C ALA A 96 -1.95 5.97 6.67
N ASP A 97 -1.54 6.24 5.41
CA ASP A 97 -1.56 7.59 4.83
C ASP A 97 -2.99 8.16 4.81
N GLY A 98 -3.97 7.35 4.39
CA GLY A 98 -5.37 7.72 4.38
C GLY A 98 -5.90 8.12 5.75
N ALA A 99 -5.56 7.34 6.77
CA ALA A 99 -5.97 7.60 8.15
C ALA A 99 -5.33 8.87 8.72
N VAL A 100 -4.02 9.07 8.53
CA VAL A 100 -3.31 10.24 9.04
C VAL A 100 -3.83 11.52 8.40
N PHE A 101 -3.90 11.58 7.07
CA PHE A 101 -4.41 12.78 6.40
C PHE A 101 -5.91 12.97 6.60
N GLY A 102 -6.71 11.88 6.67
CA GLY A 102 -8.13 11.94 7.01
C GLY A 102 -8.38 12.50 8.41
N ALA A 103 -7.56 12.07 9.39
CA ALA A 103 -7.60 12.62 10.75
C ALA A 103 -7.27 14.12 10.78
N VAL A 104 -6.29 14.56 10.00
CA VAL A 104 -5.93 15.98 9.88
C VAL A 104 -7.04 16.78 9.18
N VAL A 105 -7.69 16.23 8.15
CA VAL A 105 -8.88 16.85 7.52
C VAL A 105 -9.97 17.08 8.56
N PHE A 106 -10.28 16.04 9.34
CA PHE A 106 -11.29 16.10 10.39
C PHE A 106 -10.92 17.15 11.46
N TYR A 107 -9.68 17.11 11.95
CA TYR A 107 -9.18 18.08 12.93
C TYR A 107 -9.29 19.52 12.41
N MET A 108 -8.78 19.80 11.18
CA MET A 108 -8.84 21.15 10.61
C MET A 108 -10.29 21.64 10.43
N ALA A 109 -11.19 20.76 10.01
CA ALA A 109 -12.60 21.09 9.85
C ALA A 109 -13.27 21.45 11.20
N THR A 110 -12.93 20.72 12.28
CA THR A 110 -13.48 20.97 13.63
C THR A 110 -12.89 22.21 14.30
N GLN A 111 -11.68 22.64 13.91
CA GLN A 111 -11.04 23.88 14.41
C GLN A 111 -11.42 25.13 13.62
N GLY A 112 -12.48 25.09 12.81
CA GLY A 112 -12.93 26.25 12.06
C GLY A 112 -12.12 26.52 10.78
N ASN A 113 -11.38 25.53 10.30
CA ASN A 113 -10.61 25.59 9.04
C ASN A 113 -9.62 26.76 8.95
N PRO A 114 -8.72 26.96 9.92
CA PRO A 114 -7.76 28.07 9.88
C PRO A 114 -6.90 27.99 8.62
N TYR A 115 -6.73 29.13 7.95
CA TYR A 115 -5.89 29.29 6.74
C TYR A 115 -6.22 28.31 5.58
N GLY A 116 -7.44 27.77 5.50
CA GLY A 116 -7.81 26.80 4.48
C GLY A 116 -7.16 25.43 4.66
N GLY A 117 -6.76 25.09 5.88
CA GLY A 117 -6.04 23.85 6.22
C GLY A 117 -6.80 22.58 5.80
N THR A 118 -8.14 22.59 5.90
CA THR A 118 -8.97 21.44 5.43
C THR A 118 -8.79 21.18 3.94
N ALA A 119 -8.80 22.23 3.10
CA ALA A 119 -8.60 22.09 1.67
C ALA A 119 -7.19 21.58 1.35
N ALA A 120 -6.17 22.14 2.01
CA ALA A 120 -4.79 21.71 1.86
C ALA A 120 -4.59 20.23 2.26
N ALA A 121 -5.23 19.79 3.35
CA ALA A 121 -5.19 18.39 3.81
C ALA A 121 -5.87 17.45 2.81
N LEU A 122 -7.04 17.81 2.25
CA LEU A 122 -7.73 17.02 1.23
C LEU A 122 -6.92 16.91 -0.07
N ILE A 123 -6.31 18.01 -0.53
CA ILE A 123 -5.43 17.99 -1.70
C ILE A 123 -4.22 17.08 -1.43
N SER A 124 -3.58 17.20 -0.26
CA SER A 124 -2.44 16.37 0.14
C SER A 124 -2.80 14.89 0.20
N LEU A 125 -3.98 14.55 0.75
CA LEU A 125 -4.51 13.20 0.80
C LEU A 125 -4.71 12.64 -0.61
N THR A 126 -5.49 13.34 -1.43
CA THR A 126 -5.83 12.87 -2.78
C THR A 126 -4.59 12.75 -3.66
N ALA A 127 -3.77 13.80 -3.73
CA ALA A 127 -2.55 13.80 -4.52
C ALA A 127 -1.56 12.72 -4.04
N GLY A 128 -1.45 12.50 -2.73
CA GLY A 128 -0.59 11.45 -2.16
C GLY A 128 -1.02 10.04 -2.55
N GLN A 129 -2.33 9.75 -2.60
CA GLN A 129 -2.84 8.48 -3.09
C GLN A 129 -2.58 8.32 -4.60
N VAL A 130 -2.82 9.39 -5.39
CA VAL A 130 -2.56 9.38 -6.83
C VAL A 130 -1.08 9.19 -7.15
N VAL A 131 -0.14 9.83 -6.43
CA VAL A 131 1.31 9.63 -6.57
C VAL A 131 1.67 8.15 -6.48
N SER A 132 1.08 7.45 -5.53
CA SER A 132 1.34 6.03 -5.30
C SER A 132 0.69 5.13 -6.34
N TYR A 133 -0.54 5.46 -6.73
CA TYR A 133 -1.25 4.77 -7.81
C TYR A 133 -0.50 4.89 -9.15
N VAL A 134 -0.08 6.09 -9.52
CA VAL A 134 0.69 6.33 -10.76
C VAL A 134 1.97 5.50 -10.77
N LYS A 135 2.69 5.42 -9.65
CA LYS A 135 3.89 4.56 -9.55
C LYS A 135 3.54 3.09 -9.78
N ALA A 136 2.57 2.55 -9.03
CA ALA A 136 2.19 1.15 -9.14
C ALA A 136 1.67 0.80 -10.54
N ARG A 137 0.87 1.70 -11.14
CA ARG A 137 0.33 1.49 -12.47
C ARG A 137 1.40 1.60 -13.56
N ALA A 138 2.31 2.57 -13.49
CA ALA A 138 3.43 2.67 -14.40
C ALA A 138 4.30 1.41 -14.37
N GLN A 139 4.63 0.92 -13.17
CA GLN A 139 5.40 -0.32 -13.01
C GLN A 139 4.67 -1.54 -13.61
N SER A 140 3.35 -1.63 -13.47
CA SER A 140 2.57 -2.73 -14.08
C SER A 140 2.52 -2.66 -15.61
N LEU A 141 2.74 -1.49 -16.20
CA LEU A 141 2.83 -1.27 -17.63
C LEU A 141 4.28 -1.32 -18.17
N GLY A 142 5.26 -1.63 -17.32
CA GLY A 142 6.67 -1.63 -17.70
C GLY A 142 7.29 -0.22 -17.86
N LEU A 143 6.56 0.83 -17.45
CA LEU A 143 7.03 2.21 -17.54
C LEU A 143 7.81 2.62 -16.28
N ASN A 144 8.79 3.50 -16.43
CA ASN A 144 9.52 4.06 -15.29
C ASN A 144 8.87 5.35 -14.79
N ALA A 145 8.45 5.37 -13.53
CA ALA A 145 7.91 6.53 -12.83
C ALA A 145 8.63 6.79 -11.50
N ASP A 146 9.92 6.39 -11.39
CA ASP A 146 10.72 6.52 -10.17
C ASP A 146 11.29 7.93 -9.99
N VAL A 147 10.44 8.96 -10.15
CA VAL A 147 10.77 10.35 -9.87
C VAL A 147 9.87 10.82 -8.73
N CYS A 148 10.44 11.41 -7.70
CA CYS A 148 9.69 11.95 -6.56
C CYS A 148 10.42 13.15 -5.96
N LEU A 149 9.71 14.25 -5.70
CA LEU A 149 10.22 15.42 -4.95
C LEU A 149 10.11 15.20 -3.44
N ALA A 150 9.06 14.49 -3.01
CA ALA A 150 8.84 14.18 -1.61
C ALA A 150 8.40 12.71 -1.48
N GLU A 151 9.30 11.88 -0.95
CA GLU A 151 8.98 10.50 -0.60
C GLU A 151 8.05 10.44 0.62
N ARG A 152 7.47 9.29 0.90
CA ARG A 152 6.55 9.08 2.03
C ARG A 152 7.15 9.58 3.35
N PHE A 153 8.43 9.29 3.59
CA PHE A 153 9.12 9.72 4.81
C PHE A 153 9.17 11.24 4.94
N GLU A 154 9.53 11.97 3.87
CA GLU A 154 9.59 13.44 3.87
C GLU A 154 8.22 14.06 4.14
N ARG A 155 7.15 13.47 3.57
CA ARG A 155 5.77 13.90 3.82
C ARG A 155 5.38 13.75 5.29
N LEU A 156 5.72 12.63 5.92
CA LEU A 156 5.47 12.41 7.34
C LEU A 156 6.28 13.34 8.23
N VAL A 157 7.53 13.65 7.85
CA VAL A 157 8.36 14.61 8.58
C VAL A 157 7.77 16.02 8.50
N ILE A 158 7.39 16.49 7.30
CA ILE A 158 6.79 17.82 7.14
C ILE A 158 5.48 17.92 7.93
N LEU A 159 4.63 16.90 7.83
CA LEU A 159 3.36 16.86 8.58
C LEU A 159 3.61 16.82 10.08
N GLY A 160 4.58 16.02 10.53
CA GLY A 160 4.97 15.89 11.93
C GLY A 160 5.47 17.22 12.51
N VAL A 161 6.33 17.93 11.78
CA VAL A 161 6.79 19.27 12.17
C VAL A 161 5.60 20.23 12.27
N GLY A 162 4.69 20.23 11.28
CA GLY A 162 3.47 21.03 11.32
C GLY A 162 2.58 20.71 12.52
N GLY A 163 2.40 19.43 12.84
CA GLY A 163 1.64 18.97 14.00
C GLY A 163 2.27 19.41 15.35
N LEU A 164 3.60 19.32 15.45
CA LEU A 164 4.32 19.79 16.65
C LEU A 164 4.24 21.32 16.80
N LEU A 165 4.38 22.09 15.71
CA LEU A 165 4.20 23.53 15.73
C LEU A 165 2.78 23.91 16.16
N GLY A 166 1.77 23.22 15.62
CA GLY A 166 0.38 23.41 16.04
C GLY A 166 0.16 23.08 17.52
N SER A 167 0.77 22.01 18.03
CA SER A 167 0.70 21.63 19.44
C SER A 167 1.41 22.63 20.38
N ALA A 168 2.39 23.36 19.85
CA ALA A 168 3.11 24.43 20.57
C ALA A 168 2.35 25.78 20.55
N GLY A 169 1.13 25.82 19.99
CA GLY A 169 0.30 27.02 19.93
C GLY A 169 0.51 27.89 18.69
N LEU A 170 1.28 27.44 17.71
CA LEU A 170 1.42 28.12 16.41
C LEU A 170 0.30 27.69 15.47
N GLU A 171 -0.81 28.42 15.47
CA GLU A 171 -2.02 28.08 14.69
C GLU A 171 -1.77 27.96 13.17
N TRP A 172 -0.80 28.70 12.64
CA TRP A 172 -0.43 28.63 11.21
C TRP A 172 0.49 27.45 10.88
N GLY A 173 1.12 26.81 11.87
CA GLY A 173 2.18 25.79 11.65
C GLY A 173 1.69 24.56 10.87
N LEU A 174 0.59 23.96 11.33
CA LEU A 174 0.01 22.81 10.66
C LEU A 174 -0.60 23.17 9.29
N PRO A 175 -1.40 24.24 9.12
CA PRO A 175 -1.87 24.67 7.81
C PRO A 175 -0.76 24.97 6.80
N ALA A 176 0.32 25.61 7.22
CA ALA A 176 1.47 25.88 6.35
C ALA A 176 2.13 24.59 5.86
N ALA A 177 2.38 23.63 6.77
CA ALA A 177 2.90 22.32 6.41
C ALA A 177 1.99 21.59 5.41
N LEU A 178 0.67 21.66 5.59
CA LEU A 178 -0.31 21.06 4.69
C LEU A 178 -0.29 21.70 3.29
N TRP A 179 -0.18 23.01 3.19
CA TRP A 179 -0.06 23.68 1.89
C TRP A 179 1.24 23.32 1.17
N VAL A 180 2.37 23.25 1.89
CA VAL A 180 3.63 22.76 1.34
C VAL A 180 3.47 21.34 0.80
N LEU A 181 2.86 20.45 1.57
CA LEU A 181 2.60 19.08 1.14
C LEU A 181 1.65 18.98 -0.05
N ALA A 182 0.60 19.79 -0.08
CA ALA A 182 -0.34 19.85 -1.20
C ALA A 182 0.37 20.22 -2.51
N VAL A 183 1.17 21.27 -2.49
CA VAL A 183 1.94 21.71 -3.64
C VAL A 183 2.95 20.67 -4.09
N LEU A 184 3.76 20.14 -3.16
CA LEU A 184 4.77 19.12 -3.47
C LEU A 184 4.14 17.83 -4.03
N SER A 185 3.00 17.39 -3.47
CA SER A 185 2.31 16.19 -3.93
C SER A 185 1.73 16.37 -5.32
N VAL A 186 1.10 17.51 -5.60
CA VAL A 186 0.56 17.83 -6.95
C VAL A 186 1.69 17.89 -7.98
N ILE A 187 2.78 18.60 -7.67
CA ILE A 187 3.95 18.65 -8.57
C ILE A 187 4.50 17.24 -8.82
N THR A 188 4.58 16.39 -7.78
CA THR A 188 5.08 15.01 -7.91
C THR A 188 4.19 14.17 -8.83
N VAL A 189 2.85 14.33 -8.79
CA VAL A 189 1.94 13.64 -9.73
C VAL A 189 2.31 13.98 -11.17
N PHE A 190 2.40 15.27 -11.49
CA PHE A 190 2.73 15.72 -12.86
C PHE A 190 4.12 15.27 -13.29
N GLN A 191 5.12 15.36 -12.41
CA GLN A 191 6.46 14.87 -12.70
C GLN A 191 6.50 13.39 -13.05
N ARG A 192 5.77 12.54 -12.30
CA ARG A 192 5.70 11.11 -12.59
C ARG A 192 5.03 10.83 -13.92
N LEU A 193 3.93 11.49 -14.23
CA LEU A 193 3.23 11.33 -15.51
C LEU A 193 4.10 11.77 -16.68
N ILE A 194 4.74 12.94 -16.58
CA ILE A 194 5.64 13.45 -17.64
C ILE A 194 6.86 12.52 -17.81
N HIS A 195 7.41 12.02 -16.71
CA HIS A 195 8.56 11.12 -16.76
C HIS A 195 8.19 9.79 -17.42
N ALA A 196 7.04 9.21 -17.04
CA ALA A 196 6.54 7.99 -17.66
C ALA A 196 6.29 8.17 -19.16
N ALA A 197 5.67 9.28 -19.57
CA ALA A 197 5.44 9.59 -20.99
C ALA A 197 6.74 9.79 -21.80
N ARG A 198 7.80 10.29 -21.16
CA ARG A 198 9.10 10.48 -21.84
C ARG A 198 9.93 9.19 -21.92
N THR A 199 9.66 8.22 -21.06
CA THR A 199 10.35 6.92 -21.02
C THR A 199 9.59 5.82 -21.77
N GLU A 200 8.41 6.14 -22.29
CA GLU A 200 7.67 5.22 -23.16
C GLU A 200 8.43 5.00 -24.47
N PRO A 201 8.71 3.73 -24.88
CA PRO A 201 9.30 3.46 -26.17
C PRO A 201 8.39 3.96 -27.30
N ALA A 202 8.97 4.56 -28.36
CA ALA A 202 8.17 5.01 -29.47
C ALA A 202 7.34 3.84 -30.05
N PRO A 203 6.05 4.05 -30.42
CA PRO A 203 5.21 3.02 -30.96
C PRO A 203 5.90 2.36 -32.18
N GLY A 204 6.21 1.05 -32.09
CA GLY A 204 6.86 0.31 -33.16
C GLY A 204 8.35 -0.03 -32.97
N ALA A 205 8.98 0.34 -31.84
CA ALA A 205 10.36 -0.04 -31.56
C ALA A 205 10.52 -1.52 -31.16
N ASP A 206 9.45 -2.11 -30.59
CA ASP A 206 9.40 -3.53 -30.24
C ASP A 206 8.43 -4.23 -31.20
N GLY A 207 8.98 -4.97 -32.17
CA GLY A 207 8.21 -5.77 -33.16
C GLY A 207 7.50 -6.98 -32.53
N GLY A 208 6.91 -6.85 -31.37
CA GLY A 208 6.03 -7.85 -30.76
C GLY A 208 4.57 -7.44 -30.89
N PRO A 209 3.63 -8.40 -31.16
CA PRO A 209 2.22 -8.05 -31.24
C PRO A 209 1.75 -7.43 -29.93
N ALA A 210 1.12 -6.28 -30.05
CA ALA A 210 0.39 -5.66 -28.94
C ALA A 210 -0.59 -6.72 -28.40
N ALA A 211 -0.32 -7.23 -27.20
CA ALA A 211 -1.32 -8.01 -26.49
C ALA A 211 -2.49 -7.05 -26.24
N ASP A 212 -3.56 -7.23 -27.01
CA ASP A 212 -4.84 -6.62 -26.79
C ASP A 212 -5.21 -6.76 -25.31
N ALA A 213 -4.96 -5.73 -24.53
CA ALA A 213 -5.57 -5.57 -23.26
C ALA A 213 -7.03 -5.26 -23.53
N ALA A 214 -7.84 -6.32 -23.63
CA ALA A 214 -9.28 -6.18 -23.67
C ALA A 214 -9.72 -5.23 -22.52
N PRO A 215 -10.53 -4.22 -22.82
CA PRO A 215 -11.10 -3.40 -21.75
C PRO A 215 -11.88 -4.34 -20.84
N ALA A 216 -11.66 -4.21 -19.54
CA ALA A 216 -12.49 -4.85 -18.54
C ALA A 216 -13.94 -4.41 -18.83
N THR A 217 -14.68 -5.29 -19.52
CA THR A 217 -16.11 -5.14 -19.70
C THR A 217 -16.74 -5.17 -18.33
N ASP A 218 -17.26 -4.03 -17.96
CA ASP A 218 -18.22 -3.82 -16.90
C ASP A 218 -19.32 -4.89 -17.07
N ALA A 219 -19.26 -5.93 -16.26
CA ALA A 219 -20.36 -6.87 -16.15
C ALA A 219 -21.45 -6.17 -15.37
N GLY A 220 -22.19 -5.33 -16.10
CA GLY A 220 -23.43 -4.72 -15.64
C GLY A 220 -24.40 -5.76 -15.16
N LEU A 221 -24.86 -5.50 -13.96
CA LEU A 221 -26.07 -5.98 -13.33
C LEU A 221 -27.24 -5.96 -14.34
N ALA A 222 -27.74 -7.12 -14.74
CA ALA A 222 -29.06 -7.27 -15.32
C ALA A 222 -29.76 -8.40 -14.59
N ALA A 223 -30.60 -8.02 -13.65
CA ALA A 223 -31.73 -8.82 -13.20
C ALA A 223 -32.74 -8.87 -14.34
N ASP A 224 -33.34 -10.01 -14.64
CA ASP A 224 -34.79 -10.20 -14.51
C ASP A 224 -35.31 -11.41 -15.30
N GLY A 225 -36.30 -12.08 -14.76
CA GLY A 225 -37.38 -12.77 -15.50
C GLY A 225 -37.15 -14.24 -15.79
N GLY A 226 -37.61 -15.13 -14.90
CA GLY A 226 -38.15 -16.46 -15.28
C GLY A 226 -39.49 -16.31 -15.98
N PRO A 227 -40.35 -17.33 -16.17
CA PRO A 227 -40.24 -18.77 -15.95
C PRO A 227 -40.77 -19.62 -17.10
N ALA A 228 -40.87 -20.92 -16.85
CA ALA A 228 -41.80 -21.92 -17.43
C ALA A 228 -41.29 -22.84 -18.54
N ALA A 229 -41.21 -24.08 -18.15
CA ALA A 229 -41.98 -25.25 -18.60
C ALA A 229 -41.77 -25.68 -20.07
N ASP A 230 -41.31 -26.86 -20.29
CA ASP A 230 -42.17 -28.06 -20.48
C ASP A 230 -41.36 -29.24 -21.05
N ALA A 231 -41.63 -30.38 -20.49
CA ALA A 231 -41.80 -31.72 -20.98
C ALA A 231 -41.10 -32.22 -22.26
N GLY A 232 -40.55 -33.44 -22.12
CA GLY A 232 -40.35 -34.36 -23.24
C GLY A 232 -39.24 -35.36 -23.02
N LEU A 233 -39.42 -36.36 -22.27
CA LEU A 233 -39.68 -37.80 -22.50
C LEU A 233 -39.03 -38.42 -23.73
N ALA A 234 -38.12 -39.38 -23.54
CA ALA A 234 -37.95 -40.68 -24.19
C ALA A 234 -36.50 -41.15 -24.03
N ALA A 235 -36.19 -42.15 -23.28
CA ALA A 235 -36.33 -43.61 -23.48
C ALA A 235 -35.35 -44.18 -24.51
N GLY A 236 -34.56 -45.11 -24.05
CA GLY A 236 -33.90 -46.11 -24.92
C GLY A 236 -32.52 -46.50 -24.45
N THR A 237 -32.40 -47.44 -23.53
CA THR A 237 -31.91 -48.84 -23.69
C THR A 237 -30.55 -48.96 -24.34
N ALA A 238 -29.52 -49.59 -23.88
CA ALA A 238 -29.32 -50.94 -23.37
C ALA A 238 -27.86 -51.11 -22.89
N SER A 239 -27.67 -51.84 -21.84
CA SER A 239 -26.45 -52.61 -21.47
C SER A 239 -26.43 -53.92 -22.30
N PRO A 240 -25.48 -54.86 -22.22
CA PRO A 240 -24.37 -55.05 -21.30
C PRO A 240 -23.14 -55.81 -21.90
N SER A 241 -22.32 -56.30 -21.02
CA SER A 241 -21.31 -57.42 -21.11
C SER A 241 -19.84 -56.94 -21.18
N GLY A 242 -18.91 -57.46 -20.47
CA GLY A 242 -18.78 -58.61 -19.62
C GLY A 242 -17.30 -58.85 -19.39
N GLY A 243 -17.02 -59.38 -18.23
CA GLY A 243 -15.97 -60.33 -17.93
C GLY A 243 -14.55 -59.75 -17.74
N ASP A 244 -13.74 -60.03 -16.82
CA ASP A 244 -13.59 -61.06 -15.82
C ASP A 244 -12.46 -60.61 -14.87
N ALA A 245 -12.58 -60.85 -13.62
CA ALA A 245 -11.50 -61.06 -12.66
C ALA A 245 -11.12 -62.57 -12.74
N PRO A 246 -10.03 -63.12 -12.16
CA PRO A 246 -9.64 -62.88 -10.77
C PRO A 246 -8.13 -63.11 -10.42
N ALA A 247 -7.87 -62.89 -9.14
CA ALA A 247 -6.98 -63.62 -8.24
C ALA A 247 -5.46 -63.43 -8.33
N ALA A 248 -4.74 -63.22 -7.32
CA ALA A 248 -4.60 -63.53 -5.92
C ALA A 248 -3.11 -63.52 -5.52
N ALA A 249 -2.88 -63.05 -4.32
CA ALA A 249 -1.88 -63.54 -3.34
C ALA A 249 -0.36 -63.36 -3.63
N SER A 250 0.43 -62.69 -2.79
CA SER A 250 0.91 -63.15 -1.48
C SER A 250 1.99 -62.23 -0.94
N THR A 251 1.88 -61.85 0.32
CA THR A 251 2.99 -61.51 1.22
C THR A 251 3.88 -62.72 1.51
N PRO A 252 5.15 -62.61 1.95
CA PRO A 252 5.45 -62.16 3.33
C PRO A 252 6.74 -61.37 3.54
N GLU A 253 6.81 -60.70 4.71
CA GLU A 253 7.98 -60.29 5.49
C GLU A 253 8.86 -61.48 5.91
N PRO A 254 9.97 -61.36 6.72
CA PRO A 254 10.82 -60.21 7.09
C PRO A 254 12.34 -60.58 7.03
N SER A 255 13.19 -59.55 7.16
CA SER A 255 14.44 -59.66 7.94
C SER A 255 15.00 -58.26 8.16
#